data_ac5c21bac2377f949db466ce54dc1b3d
#
_entry.id   ac5c21bac2377f949db466ce54dc1b3d
#
_cell.length_a   1.000
_cell.length_b   1.000
_cell.length_c   1.000
_cell.angle_alpha   90.00
_cell.angle_beta   90.00
_cell.angle_gamma   90.00
#
_symmetry.space_group_name_H-M   'P 1'
#
loop_
_entity.id
_entity.type
_entity.pdbx_description
1 polymer ?
#
loop_
_entity_poly.entity_id
_entity_poly.type
_entity_poly.pdbx_seq_one_letter_code
_entity_poly.pdbx_strand_id
1 'polypeptide(L)'
;MKRWIATLGLVAAFAHANPAIDMPGYLEVAREAAQHRQARRVSEEEFMRMSREPGTVVLDARTRDKYDELHVKGAINLPFPDIAIESLKATIPDKDTRILIYCNNNFANAEGAFPAKIARASLNLSTYIALYSYGYRNVYELGPLVELRQSKLEFSRP
;
A
#
# COMPACT_ATOMS: atom_id res chain seq x y z
N MET A 1 -52.21 -41.46 21.84
CA MET A 1 -51.38 -40.30 22.20
C MET A 1 -50.54 -39.92 20.98
N LYS A 2 -50.92 -38.86 20.25
CA LYS A 2 -50.19 -38.37 19.06
C LYS A 2 -49.16 -37.32 19.50
N ARG A 3 -47.89 -37.64 19.35
CA ARG A 3 -46.75 -36.69 19.64
C ARG A 3 -46.58 -35.78 18.40
N TRP A 4 -46.86 -34.49 18.57
CA TRP A 4 -46.53 -33.48 17.61
C TRP A 4 -45.03 -33.11 17.76
N ILE A 5 -44.22 -33.37 16.77
CA ILE A 5 -42.84 -32.87 16.69
C ILE A 5 -42.91 -31.52 16.00
N ALA A 6 -42.72 -30.45 16.77
CA ALA A 6 -42.58 -29.10 16.20
C ALA A 6 -41.15 -28.97 15.67
N THR A 7 -41.00 -28.94 14.37
CA THR A 7 -39.73 -28.62 13.71
C THR A 7 -39.54 -27.10 13.79
N LEU A 8 -38.69 -26.65 14.71
CA LEU A 8 -38.19 -25.26 14.68
C LEU A 8 -37.31 -25.08 13.46
N GLY A 9 -37.81 -24.44 12.42
CA GLY A 9 -37.04 -23.98 11.29
C GLY A 9 -36.13 -22.83 11.75
N LEU A 10 -34.81 -23.07 11.75
CA LEU A 10 -33.81 -22.03 11.97
C LEU A 10 -33.79 -21.14 10.69
N VAL A 11 -34.49 -20.01 10.73
CA VAL A 11 -34.36 -18.98 9.70
C VAL A 11 -33.04 -18.29 9.94
N ALA A 12 -31.99 -18.73 9.22
CA ALA A 12 -30.73 -17.98 9.16
C ALA A 12 -31.06 -16.65 8.47
N ALA A 13 -31.07 -15.56 9.22
CA ALA A 13 -31.09 -14.22 8.68
C ALA A 13 -29.77 -14.01 7.92
N PHE A 14 -29.77 -14.18 6.60
CA PHE A 14 -28.68 -13.73 5.76
C PHE A 14 -28.64 -12.21 5.85
N ALA A 15 -27.69 -11.65 6.60
CA ALA A 15 -27.40 -10.23 6.52
C ALA A 15 -27.12 -9.93 5.03
N HIS A 16 -27.87 -9.00 4.46
CA HIS A 16 -27.69 -8.61 3.08
C HIS A 16 -26.25 -8.09 2.93
N ALA A 17 -25.46 -8.73 2.08
CA ALA A 17 -24.08 -8.33 1.83
C ALA A 17 -24.09 -6.89 1.27
N ASN A 18 -23.23 -6.03 1.82
CA ASN A 18 -23.05 -4.68 1.29
C ASN A 18 -22.28 -4.78 -0.05
N PRO A 19 -22.90 -4.42 -1.21
CA PRO A 19 -22.25 -4.56 -2.51
C PRO A 19 -21.04 -3.62 -2.69
N ALA A 20 -20.85 -2.66 -1.79
CA ALA A 20 -19.68 -1.78 -1.78
C ALA A 20 -18.49 -2.38 -1.01
N ILE A 21 -18.63 -3.59 -0.45
CA ILE A 21 -17.57 -4.31 0.28
C ILE A 21 -17.41 -5.69 -0.34
N ASP A 22 -16.39 -5.84 -1.21
CA ASP A 22 -16.14 -7.05 -1.99
C ASP A 22 -14.89 -7.78 -1.50
N MET A 23 -15.03 -8.65 -0.51
CA MET A 23 -13.92 -9.47 -0.01
C MET A 23 -13.42 -10.51 -1.04
N PRO A 24 -14.27 -11.23 -1.79
CA PRO A 24 -13.79 -12.12 -2.86
C PRO A 24 -12.97 -11.38 -3.91
N GLY A 25 -13.44 -10.27 -4.43
CA GLY A 25 -12.72 -9.46 -5.41
C GLY A 25 -11.42 -8.88 -4.84
N TYR A 26 -11.41 -8.47 -3.57
CA TYR A 26 -10.18 -8.04 -2.90
C TYR A 26 -9.13 -9.15 -2.86
N LEU A 27 -9.51 -10.38 -2.51
CA LEU A 27 -8.58 -11.52 -2.47
C LEU A 27 -8.05 -11.90 -3.85
N GLU A 28 -8.87 -11.76 -4.89
CA GLU A 28 -8.46 -11.99 -6.28
C GLU A 28 -7.42 -10.96 -6.71
N VAL A 29 -7.74 -9.67 -6.60
CA VAL A 29 -6.82 -8.59 -6.99
C VAL A 29 -5.54 -8.57 -6.14
N ALA A 30 -5.62 -8.96 -4.86
CA ALA A 30 -4.44 -9.10 -4.01
C ALA A 30 -3.50 -10.20 -4.50
N ARG A 31 -4.04 -11.32 -5.02
CA ARG A 31 -3.24 -12.41 -5.61
C ARG A 31 -2.56 -11.96 -6.90
N GLU A 32 -3.29 -11.28 -7.78
CA GLU A 32 -2.74 -10.72 -9.02
C GLU A 32 -1.64 -9.69 -8.72
N ALA A 33 -1.91 -8.76 -7.82
CA ALA A 33 -0.94 -7.75 -7.38
C ALA A 33 0.32 -8.40 -6.79
N ALA A 34 0.18 -9.49 -6.02
CA ALA A 34 1.30 -10.21 -5.44
C ALA A 34 2.19 -10.85 -6.53
N GLN A 35 1.62 -11.41 -7.59
CA GLN A 35 2.38 -11.93 -8.73
C GLN A 35 3.09 -10.81 -9.50
N HIS A 36 2.37 -9.75 -9.81
CA HIS A 36 2.91 -8.60 -10.52
C HIS A 36 4.07 -7.92 -9.76
N ARG A 37 3.96 -7.84 -8.43
CA ARG A 37 4.96 -7.25 -7.53
C ARG A 37 6.29 -8.02 -7.50
N GLN A 38 6.33 -9.30 -7.80
CA GLN A 38 7.55 -10.13 -7.65
C GLN A 38 8.75 -9.56 -8.40
N ALA A 39 8.56 -9.09 -9.62
CA ALA A 39 9.60 -8.49 -10.46
C ALA A 39 9.76 -6.97 -10.26
N ARG A 40 9.07 -6.38 -9.27
CA ARG A 40 9.01 -4.92 -9.08
C ARG A 40 9.50 -4.46 -7.70
N ARG A 41 10.17 -5.35 -6.98
CA ARG A 41 10.94 -5.01 -5.79
C ARG A 41 12.36 -4.70 -6.22
N VAL A 42 12.78 -3.45 -6.04
CA VAL A 42 14.06 -2.96 -6.54
C VAL A 42 15.06 -2.75 -5.40
N SER A 43 16.35 -2.77 -5.72
CA SER A 43 17.39 -2.42 -4.77
C SER A 43 17.32 -0.93 -4.41
N GLU A 44 18.06 -0.51 -3.39
CA GLU A 44 18.15 0.90 -3.02
C GLU A 44 18.77 1.73 -4.16
N GLU A 45 19.81 1.24 -4.79
CA GLU A 45 20.49 1.90 -5.93
C GLU A 45 19.52 2.10 -7.10
N GLU A 46 18.77 1.07 -7.42
CA GLU A 46 17.80 1.13 -8.52
C GLU A 46 16.63 2.06 -8.18
N PHE A 47 16.16 2.03 -6.94
CA PHE A 47 15.14 2.97 -6.45
C PHE A 47 15.62 4.43 -6.61
N MET A 48 16.85 4.72 -6.18
CA MET A 48 17.46 6.04 -6.34
C MET A 48 17.60 6.45 -7.81
N ARG A 49 18.05 5.54 -8.66
CA ARG A 49 18.18 5.80 -10.09
C ARG A 49 16.84 6.15 -10.70
N MET A 50 15.83 5.33 -10.44
CA MET A 50 14.47 5.52 -10.96
C MET A 50 13.81 6.79 -10.42
N SER A 51 14.06 7.16 -9.16
CA SER A 51 13.47 8.36 -8.55
C SER A 51 13.93 9.67 -9.20
N ARG A 52 15.08 9.65 -9.89
CA ARG A 52 15.64 10.81 -10.59
C ARG A 52 15.16 10.93 -12.05
N GLU A 53 14.50 9.90 -12.55
CA GLU A 53 14.00 9.93 -13.92
C GLU A 53 12.74 10.82 -14.04
N PRO A 54 12.66 11.67 -15.06
CA PRO A 54 11.48 12.52 -15.29
C PRO A 54 10.18 11.69 -15.35
N GLY A 55 9.12 12.21 -14.76
CA GLY A 55 7.81 11.54 -14.73
C GLY A 55 7.70 10.42 -13.70
N THR A 56 8.72 10.19 -12.86
CA THR A 56 8.63 9.25 -11.74
C THR A 56 8.12 9.96 -10.49
N VAL A 57 7.18 9.33 -9.80
CA VAL A 57 6.64 9.76 -8.52
C VAL A 57 7.14 8.84 -7.41
N VAL A 58 7.75 9.39 -6.38
CA VAL A 58 8.00 8.67 -5.12
C VAL A 58 6.83 8.95 -4.20
N LEU A 59 6.09 7.91 -3.83
CA LEU A 59 4.87 8.00 -3.03
C LEU A 59 5.11 7.49 -1.61
N ASP A 60 4.87 8.36 -0.64
CA ASP A 60 4.82 8.03 0.79
C ASP A 60 3.34 7.93 1.24
N ALA A 61 2.90 6.71 1.52
CA ALA A 61 1.53 6.44 1.97
C ALA A 61 1.37 6.43 3.50
N ARG A 62 2.40 6.84 4.24
CA ARG A 62 2.32 7.00 5.71
C ARG A 62 1.43 8.20 6.06
N THR A 63 1.08 8.30 7.34
CA THR A 63 0.35 9.47 7.84
C THR A 63 1.13 10.75 7.59
N ARG A 64 0.42 11.87 7.49
CA ARG A 64 1.05 13.18 7.30
C ARG A 64 2.11 13.49 8.37
N ASP A 65 1.81 13.21 9.64
CA ASP A 65 2.75 13.44 10.75
C ASP A 65 4.08 12.66 10.54
N LYS A 66 4.01 11.40 10.07
CA LYS A 66 5.21 10.60 9.84
C LYS A 66 5.99 11.03 8.60
N TYR A 67 5.30 11.52 7.61
CA TYR A 67 5.94 12.15 6.46
C TYR A 67 6.66 13.43 6.87
N ASP A 68 6.00 14.31 7.64
CA ASP A 68 6.58 15.57 8.11
C ASP A 68 7.74 15.35 9.09
N GLU A 69 7.73 14.25 9.86
CA GLU A 69 8.85 13.89 10.73
C GLU A 69 10.12 13.54 9.95
N LEU A 70 10.02 12.73 8.94
CA LEU A 70 11.11 12.38 8.01
C LEU A 70 10.56 11.60 6.80
N HIS A 71 10.93 11.99 5.60
CA HIS A 71 10.56 11.29 4.36
C HIS A 71 11.72 11.24 3.35
N VAL A 72 11.63 10.34 2.37
CA VAL A 72 12.58 10.31 1.25
C VAL A 72 12.43 11.61 0.46
N LYS A 73 13.54 12.32 0.25
CA LYS A 73 13.56 13.61 -0.44
C LYS A 73 12.89 13.54 -1.81
N GLY A 74 11.98 14.46 -2.06
CA GLY A 74 11.20 14.51 -3.31
C GLY A 74 9.97 13.60 -3.31
N ALA A 75 9.71 12.84 -2.25
CA ALA A 75 8.48 12.08 -2.13
C ALA A 75 7.27 13.00 -1.96
N ILE A 76 6.16 12.60 -2.53
CA ILE A 76 4.84 13.18 -2.27
C ILE A 76 4.11 12.34 -1.20
N ASN A 77 3.29 12.99 -0.40
CA ASN A 77 2.50 12.29 0.61
C ASN A 77 1.04 12.16 0.17
N LEU A 78 0.56 10.93 0.08
CA LEU A 78 -0.86 10.59 0.00
C LEU A 78 -1.11 9.47 1.02
N PRO A 79 -1.60 9.78 2.22
CA PRO A 79 -1.84 8.80 3.26
C PRO A 79 -2.73 7.66 2.78
N PHE A 80 -2.42 6.42 3.17
CA PHE A 80 -3.16 5.23 2.72
C PHE A 80 -4.68 5.34 2.89
N PRO A 81 -5.22 5.87 4.01
CA PRO A 81 -6.67 6.03 4.15
C PRO A 81 -7.30 7.00 3.15
N ASP A 82 -6.49 7.90 2.58
CA ASP A 82 -6.93 8.92 1.63
C ASP A 82 -6.79 8.46 0.17
N ILE A 83 -6.26 7.25 -0.07
CA ILE A 83 -6.15 6.68 -1.41
C ILE A 83 -7.56 6.34 -1.93
N ALA A 84 -8.06 7.19 -2.83
CA ALA A 84 -9.37 7.10 -3.45
C ALA A 84 -9.28 7.55 -4.93
N ILE A 85 -10.36 7.39 -5.69
CA ILE A 85 -10.38 7.75 -7.11
C ILE A 85 -9.99 9.23 -7.30
N GLU A 86 -10.61 10.13 -6.56
CA GLU A 86 -10.41 11.58 -6.75
C GLU A 86 -9.03 12.03 -6.28
N SER A 87 -8.53 11.53 -5.15
CA SER A 87 -7.20 11.88 -4.66
C SER A 87 -6.09 11.36 -5.56
N LEU A 88 -6.22 10.14 -6.09
CA LEU A 88 -5.28 9.60 -7.07
C LEU A 88 -5.32 10.39 -8.38
N LYS A 89 -6.52 10.73 -8.87
CA LYS A 89 -6.67 11.55 -10.08
C LYS A 89 -6.05 12.94 -9.93
N ALA A 90 -6.14 13.52 -8.74
CA ALA A 90 -5.53 14.82 -8.45
C ALA A 90 -4.00 14.74 -8.30
N THR A 91 -3.49 13.63 -7.71
CA THR A 91 -2.08 13.50 -7.33
C THR A 91 -1.24 12.82 -8.41
N ILE A 92 -1.80 11.77 -9.06
CA ILE A 92 -1.14 10.94 -10.09
C ILE A 92 -2.15 10.67 -11.20
N PRO A 93 -2.47 11.65 -12.04
CA PRO A 93 -3.56 11.55 -13.02
C PRO A 93 -3.33 10.50 -14.11
N ASP A 94 -2.06 10.26 -14.47
CA ASP A 94 -1.71 9.31 -15.52
C ASP A 94 -1.46 7.91 -14.90
N LYS A 95 -2.18 6.90 -15.39
CA LYS A 95 -2.06 5.51 -14.93
C LYS A 95 -0.75 4.84 -15.32
N ASP A 96 -0.05 5.37 -16.30
CA ASP A 96 1.24 4.88 -16.77
C ASP A 96 2.41 5.50 -16.00
N THR A 97 2.14 6.50 -15.15
CA THR A 97 3.15 7.11 -14.28
C THR A 97 3.91 6.04 -13.51
N ARG A 98 5.25 6.09 -13.54
CA ARG A 98 6.07 5.27 -12.67
C ARG A 98 5.92 5.73 -11.23
N ILE A 99 5.51 4.83 -10.37
CA ILE A 99 5.33 5.07 -8.94
C ILE A 99 6.32 4.22 -8.16
N LEU A 100 7.11 4.84 -7.32
CA LEU A 100 8.00 4.18 -6.38
C LEU A 100 7.42 4.30 -4.98
N ILE A 101 7.22 3.18 -4.29
CA ILE A 101 6.69 3.16 -2.93
C ILE A 101 7.74 2.68 -1.92
N TYR A 102 7.67 3.23 -0.73
CA TYR A 102 8.39 2.77 0.45
C TYR A 102 7.51 2.89 1.69
N CYS A 103 7.89 2.26 2.78
CA CYS A 103 7.14 2.37 4.03
C CYS A 103 8.03 2.26 5.29
N ASN A 104 7.39 2.22 6.44
CA ASN A 104 8.06 2.05 7.73
C ASN A 104 9.01 0.83 7.78
N ASN A 105 8.60 -0.29 7.17
CA ASN A 105 9.33 -1.54 7.23
C ASN A 105 10.57 -1.58 6.31
N ASN A 106 10.85 -0.52 5.58
CA ASN A 106 12.06 -0.44 4.78
C ASN A 106 13.27 0.08 5.54
N PHE A 107 13.08 0.69 6.74
CA PHE A 107 14.17 1.33 7.46
C PHE A 107 14.33 0.76 8.86
N ALA A 108 15.51 0.22 9.15
CA ALA A 108 15.91 -0.25 10.47
C ALA A 108 16.49 0.89 11.30
N ASN A 109 16.42 0.75 12.63
CA ASN A 109 16.93 1.72 13.62
C ASN A 109 16.41 3.15 13.38
N ALA A 110 15.10 3.23 13.11
CA ALA A 110 14.40 4.47 12.75
C ALA A 110 13.01 4.58 13.40
N GLU A 111 12.85 4.01 14.60
CA GLU A 111 11.56 3.79 15.27
C GLU A 111 10.72 5.06 15.46
N GLY A 112 11.35 6.21 15.57
CA GLY A 112 10.65 7.49 15.61
C GLY A 112 9.89 7.77 14.33
N ALA A 113 10.62 8.01 13.25
CA ALA A 113 10.05 8.39 11.95
C ALA A 113 9.43 7.18 11.21
N PHE A 114 10.03 5.98 11.33
CA PHE A 114 9.62 4.77 10.64
C PHE A 114 9.29 3.62 11.60
N PRO A 115 8.22 3.74 12.42
CA PRO A 115 7.85 2.68 13.36
C PRO A 115 7.45 1.41 12.62
N ALA A 116 8.19 0.32 12.85
CA ALA A 116 8.00 -0.94 12.15
C ALA A 116 6.63 -1.56 12.46
N LYS A 117 6.03 -2.17 11.45
CA LYS A 117 4.82 -2.99 11.55
C LYS A 117 5.20 -4.47 11.41
N ILE A 118 4.33 -5.36 11.90
CA ILE A 118 4.49 -6.79 11.59
C ILE A 118 4.50 -6.99 10.07
N ALA A 119 5.29 -7.94 9.58
CA ALA A 119 5.55 -8.09 8.15
C ALA A 119 4.28 -8.14 7.26
N ARG A 120 3.26 -8.89 7.71
CA ARG A 120 1.98 -9.03 6.98
C ARG A 120 1.07 -7.79 7.03
N ALA A 121 1.38 -6.81 7.88
CA ALA A 121 0.71 -5.51 7.96
C ALA A 121 1.60 -4.37 7.44
N SER A 122 2.65 -4.69 6.70
CA SER A 122 3.49 -3.72 6.02
C SER A 122 2.66 -2.85 5.09
N LEU A 123 2.82 -1.53 5.22
CA LEU A 123 2.05 -0.58 4.43
C LEU A 123 2.32 -0.69 2.91
N ASN A 124 3.52 -1.15 2.51
CA ASN A 124 3.80 -1.41 1.10
C ASN A 124 2.84 -2.44 0.49
N LEU A 125 2.46 -3.48 1.26
CA LEU A 125 1.52 -4.49 0.76
C LEU A 125 0.16 -3.87 0.44
N SER A 126 -0.41 -3.14 1.41
CA SER A 126 -1.70 -2.49 1.25
C SER A 126 -1.67 -1.43 0.14
N THR A 127 -0.62 -0.60 0.10
CA THR A 127 -0.45 0.44 -0.90
C THR A 127 -0.32 -0.15 -2.31
N TYR A 128 0.47 -1.23 -2.47
CA TYR A 128 0.64 -1.88 -3.76
C TYR A 128 -0.67 -2.46 -4.28
N ILE A 129 -1.41 -3.20 -3.43
CA ILE A 129 -2.71 -3.78 -3.77
C ILE A 129 -3.71 -2.66 -4.12
N ALA A 130 -3.76 -1.57 -3.35
CA ALA A 130 -4.64 -0.44 -3.62
C ALA A 130 -4.33 0.20 -4.99
N LEU A 131 -3.08 0.59 -5.24
CA LEU A 131 -2.69 1.16 -6.52
C LEU A 131 -3.01 0.22 -7.69
N TYR A 132 -2.75 -1.08 -7.53
CA TYR A 132 -3.08 -2.09 -8.53
C TYR A 132 -4.60 -2.18 -8.77
N SER A 133 -5.41 -2.15 -7.71
CA SER A 133 -6.89 -2.13 -7.78
C SER A 133 -7.41 -0.91 -8.54
N TYR A 134 -6.77 0.24 -8.35
CA TYR A 134 -7.11 1.48 -9.07
C TYR A 134 -6.51 1.55 -10.50
N GLY A 135 -5.87 0.49 -10.98
CA GLY A 135 -5.40 0.38 -12.37
C GLY A 135 -3.99 0.86 -12.63
N TYR A 136 -3.21 1.23 -11.61
CA TYR A 136 -1.80 1.55 -11.78
C TYR A 136 -0.98 0.27 -11.91
N ARG A 137 -0.17 0.16 -12.96
CA ARG A 137 0.64 -1.03 -13.26
C ARG A 137 2.14 -0.75 -13.22
N ASN A 138 2.55 0.51 -13.30
CA ASN A 138 3.96 0.89 -13.30
C ASN A 138 4.44 1.23 -11.87
N VAL A 139 4.12 0.34 -10.91
CA VAL A 139 4.42 0.49 -9.48
C VAL A 139 5.61 -0.38 -9.12
N TYR A 140 6.59 0.21 -8.45
CA TYR A 140 7.77 -0.46 -7.89
C TYR A 140 7.89 -0.15 -6.41
N GLU A 141 8.56 -1.01 -5.66
CA GLU A 141 8.78 -0.78 -4.24
C GLU A 141 10.27 -0.92 -3.87
N LEU A 142 10.68 -0.17 -2.87
CA LEU A 142 11.95 -0.39 -2.20
C LEU A 142 11.94 -1.78 -1.56
N GLY A 143 12.77 -2.70 -2.05
CA GLY A 143 12.75 -4.11 -1.67
C GLY A 143 13.44 -4.43 -0.35
N PRO A 144 14.65 -3.88 -0.08
CA PRO A 144 15.45 -4.24 1.09
C PRO A 144 14.95 -3.56 2.38
N LEU A 145 15.35 -4.17 3.51
CA LEU A 145 15.46 -3.48 4.79
C LEU A 145 16.79 -2.74 4.81
N VAL A 146 16.77 -1.43 4.92
CA VAL A 146 17.94 -0.55 4.88
C VAL A 146 18.18 0.01 6.28
N GLU A 147 19.42 -0.01 6.73
CA GLU A 147 19.84 0.72 7.93
C GLU A 147 19.76 2.22 7.64
N LEU A 148 18.90 2.97 8.35
CA LEU A 148 18.63 4.38 8.02
C LEU A 148 19.90 5.22 7.91
N ARG A 149 20.86 5.03 8.84
CA ARG A 149 22.09 5.82 8.89
C ARG A 149 23.09 5.44 7.78
N GLN A 150 22.91 4.28 7.14
CA GLN A 150 23.75 3.79 6.06
C GLN A 150 23.06 3.90 4.70
N SER A 151 21.81 4.34 4.70
CA SER A 151 21.02 4.55 3.49
C SER A 151 21.71 5.56 2.59
N LYS A 152 21.72 5.28 1.30
CA LYS A 152 22.16 6.20 0.25
C LYS A 152 21.04 7.13 -0.21
N LEU A 153 19.82 6.89 0.24
CA LEU A 153 18.67 7.78 0.00
C LEU A 153 18.87 9.08 0.75
N GLU A 154 18.53 10.18 0.11
CA GLU A 154 18.42 11.48 0.77
C GLU A 154 17.06 11.58 1.46
N PHE A 155 17.06 12.11 2.67
CA PHE A 155 15.86 12.35 3.45
C PHE A 155 15.63 13.84 3.66
N SER A 156 14.37 14.22 3.82
CA SER A 156 13.93 15.59 4.08
C SER A 156 12.99 15.65 5.27
N ARG A 157 12.90 16.84 5.84
CA ARG A 157 11.88 17.30 6.78
C ARG A 157 11.30 18.58 6.21
N PRO A 158 10.04 18.92 6.48
CA PRO A 158 9.46 20.20 6.08
C PRO A 158 10.23 21.39 6.61
#